data_9afecc4a984688da4d151ae57d80572e
#
_entry.id   9afecc4a984688da4d151ae57d80572e
#
_cell.length_a   1.000
_cell.length_b   1.000
_cell.length_c   1.000
_cell.angle_alpha   90.00
_cell.angle_beta   90.00
_cell.angle_gamma   90.00
#
_symmetry.space_group_name_H-M   'P 1'
#
loop_
_entity.id
_entity.type
_entity.pdbx_description
1 polymer ?
#
loop_
_entity_poly.entity_id
_entity_poly.type
_entity_poly.pdbx_seq_one_letter_code
_entity_poly.pdbx_strand_id
1 'polypeptide(L)'
;MEDSQLQYTSPLHWGLVSKYRSQLFGFAILWIMCMHSREFTPLLDDAILSQYILYDGIILVGGVGVDIFLFLSGVGLYYAQEKHPTLGQFYAKRYKRLLLPYLVIGTAYWVFKDLAVRGDPGQFWADFTFVSFFTDGVGMFWYIALMIPLYLLAPVFYRISKSRYDHGFVVGAFVVCLAVNYLLSLWTPEFFDHCDKAVTRVFIFILGCHFGPVVAEDRPMNRKWALFALVALTSHGLFSALARSSDGWFSTILASRIWHNAAGFALCVLIPVALEVLQSPFLNRLLGFFGEISLELYLSHMALKSVVKTLCPDFTGWSTLQCILAYGGVLVVSVGFSILFHQLQGMIESALSHFNLKQKGAFLL
;
A
#
# COMPACT_ATOMS: atom_id res chain seq x y z
N MET A 1 50.15 21.21 -3.06
CA MET A 1 49.78 19.80 -3.14
C MET A 1 48.44 19.69 -2.51
N GLU A 2 47.37 19.89 -3.30
CA GLU A 2 45.98 19.77 -2.88
C GLU A 2 45.62 18.30 -2.91
N ASP A 3 45.41 17.72 -1.72
CA ASP A 3 44.75 16.42 -1.57
C ASP A 3 43.27 16.59 -1.97
N SER A 4 42.99 16.34 -3.24
CA SER A 4 41.66 16.08 -3.71
C SER A 4 41.18 14.76 -3.08
N GLN A 5 40.56 14.84 -1.90
CA GLN A 5 39.79 13.74 -1.33
C GLN A 5 38.65 13.42 -2.29
N LEU A 6 38.88 12.40 -3.11
CA LEU A 6 37.80 11.66 -3.77
C LEU A 6 36.85 11.18 -2.68
N GLN A 7 35.80 11.95 -2.41
CA GLN A 7 34.62 11.46 -1.69
C GLN A 7 34.07 10.28 -2.48
N TYR A 8 34.48 9.08 -2.11
CA TYR A 8 33.76 7.87 -2.44
C TYR A 8 32.39 7.98 -1.76
N THR A 9 31.44 8.62 -2.45
CA THR A 9 30.05 8.53 -2.06
C THR A 9 29.66 7.06 -2.13
N SER A 10 29.38 6.46 -0.99
CA SER A 10 28.89 5.10 -0.92
C SER A 10 27.71 4.99 -1.90
N PRO A 11 27.68 4.02 -2.83
CA PRO A 11 26.57 3.88 -3.77
C PRO A 11 25.24 3.58 -3.08
N LEU A 12 25.27 3.32 -1.78
CA LEU A 12 24.11 3.02 -0.93
C LEU A 12 23.79 4.21 -0.03
N HIS A 13 22.65 4.84 -0.29
CA HIS A 13 22.16 5.96 0.51
C HIS A 13 20.62 5.91 0.59
N TRP A 14 20.04 6.48 1.66
CA TRP A 14 18.61 6.38 1.93
C TRP A 14 17.75 7.20 0.97
N GLY A 15 18.29 8.22 0.34
CA GLY A 15 17.60 9.02 -0.67
C GLY A 15 17.13 8.22 -1.89
N LEU A 16 17.71 7.03 -2.15
CA LEU A 16 17.24 6.10 -3.17
C LEU A 16 15.77 5.73 -2.99
N VAL A 17 15.29 5.60 -1.75
CA VAL A 17 13.87 5.34 -1.44
C VAL A 17 12.98 6.46 -1.96
N SER A 18 13.40 7.72 -1.82
CA SER A 18 12.68 8.87 -2.35
C SER A 18 12.81 9.00 -3.87
N LYS A 19 14.02 8.77 -4.42
CA LYS A 19 14.31 8.80 -5.86
C LYS A 19 13.43 7.81 -6.64
N TYR A 20 13.31 6.58 -6.14
CA TYR A 20 12.54 5.50 -6.78
C TYR A 20 11.15 5.27 -6.17
N ARG A 21 10.59 6.29 -5.51
CA ARG A 21 9.30 6.18 -4.82
C ARG A 21 8.16 5.78 -5.73
N SER A 22 8.04 6.38 -6.91
CA SER A 22 7.00 6.01 -7.88
C SER A 22 7.18 4.58 -8.37
N GLN A 23 8.41 4.16 -8.64
CA GLN A 23 8.72 2.79 -9.05
C GLN A 23 8.35 1.76 -7.99
N LEU A 24 8.58 2.08 -6.71
CA LEU A 24 8.17 1.22 -5.58
C LEU A 24 6.65 1.10 -5.50
N PHE A 25 5.90 2.18 -5.69
CA PHE A 25 4.44 2.13 -5.76
C PHE A 25 3.96 1.31 -6.96
N GLY A 26 4.62 1.47 -8.12
CA GLY A 26 4.29 0.70 -9.32
C GLY A 26 4.55 -0.79 -9.16
N PHE A 27 5.70 -1.16 -8.59
CA PHE A 27 6.00 -2.55 -8.25
C PHE A 27 4.93 -3.13 -7.31
N ALA A 28 4.61 -2.40 -6.24
CA ALA A 28 3.67 -2.84 -5.23
C ALA A 28 2.26 -3.07 -5.78
N ILE A 29 1.72 -2.14 -6.59
CA ILE A 29 0.39 -2.30 -7.18
C ILE A 29 0.34 -3.46 -8.18
N LEU A 30 1.34 -3.60 -9.03
CA LEU A 30 1.41 -4.72 -9.98
C LEU A 30 1.46 -6.07 -9.24
N TRP A 31 2.22 -6.15 -8.16
CA TRP A 31 2.31 -7.37 -7.37
C TRP A 31 1.00 -7.71 -6.64
N ILE A 32 0.31 -6.70 -6.07
CA ILE A 32 -1.04 -6.88 -5.50
C ILE A 32 -2.02 -7.39 -6.55
N MET A 33 -1.99 -6.81 -7.76
CA MET A 33 -2.85 -7.26 -8.85
C MET A 33 -2.53 -8.70 -9.26
N CYS A 34 -1.26 -9.08 -9.37
CA CYS A 34 -0.88 -10.46 -9.63
C CYS A 34 -1.42 -11.42 -8.56
N MET A 35 -1.35 -11.05 -7.27
CA MET A 35 -1.90 -11.86 -6.18
C MET A 35 -3.41 -12.09 -6.34
N HIS A 36 -4.16 -11.08 -6.74
CA HIS A 36 -5.61 -11.19 -6.93
C HIS A 36 -6.03 -12.04 -8.14
N SER A 37 -5.11 -12.39 -9.06
CA SER A 37 -5.39 -13.32 -10.15
C SER A 37 -5.88 -14.69 -9.68
N ARG A 38 -5.43 -15.15 -8.50
CA ARG A 38 -5.89 -16.41 -7.88
C ARG A 38 -7.40 -16.51 -7.73
N GLU A 39 -8.06 -15.40 -7.52
CA GLU A 39 -9.51 -15.41 -7.33
C GLU A 39 -10.28 -15.77 -8.62
N PHE A 40 -9.61 -15.76 -9.77
CA PHE A 40 -10.12 -16.12 -11.08
C PHE A 40 -9.55 -17.44 -11.63
N THR A 41 -8.70 -18.10 -10.88
CA THR A 41 -8.04 -19.34 -11.30
C THR A 41 -8.34 -20.52 -10.36
N PRO A 42 -9.61 -20.78 -9.99
CA PRO A 42 -9.93 -21.93 -9.12
C PRO A 42 -9.63 -23.29 -9.78
N LEU A 43 -9.32 -23.30 -11.07
CA LEU A 43 -9.15 -24.49 -11.89
C LEU A 43 -7.70 -24.88 -12.20
N LEU A 44 -6.73 -24.10 -11.78
CA LEU A 44 -5.38 -24.60 -11.73
C LEU A 44 -5.33 -25.53 -10.51
N ASP A 45 -5.54 -26.82 -10.79
CA ASP A 45 -5.50 -27.89 -9.81
C ASP A 45 -4.38 -27.62 -8.80
N ASP A 46 -4.70 -27.63 -7.51
CA ASP A 46 -3.71 -27.41 -6.44
C ASP A 46 -2.48 -28.30 -6.61
N ALA A 47 -2.63 -29.48 -7.23
CA ALA A 47 -1.55 -30.38 -7.61
C ALA A 47 -0.61 -29.81 -8.69
N ILE A 48 -1.12 -29.00 -9.64
CA ILE A 48 -0.29 -28.37 -10.68
C ILE A 48 0.35 -27.08 -10.13
N LEU A 49 -0.37 -26.33 -9.31
CA LEU A 49 0.13 -25.11 -8.69
C LEU A 49 1.15 -25.35 -7.58
N SER A 50 0.98 -26.45 -6.81
CA SER A 50 1.95 -26.83 -5.76
C SER A 50 3.32 -27.22 -6.32
N GLN A 51 3.38 -27.62 -7.60
CA GLN A 51 4.66 -27.87 -8.30
C GLN A 51 5.37 -26.55 -8.68
N TYR A 52 4.67 -25.42 -8.69
CA TYR A 52 5.26 -24.11 -8.97
C TYR A 52 5.56 -23.37 -7.65
N ILE A 53 6.61 -23.78 -6.93
CA ILE A 53 7.17 -23.09 -5.75
C ILE A 53 7.31 -21.56 -6.00
N LEU A 54 7.58 -21.14 -7.25
CA LEU A 54 7.62 -19.77 -7.68
C LEU A 54 6.27 -19.07 -7.63
N TYR A 55 5.17 -19.75 -7.97
CA TYR A 55 3.84 -19.16 -7.93
C TYR A 55 3.40 -18.92 -6.48
N ASP A 56 3.49 -19.91 -5.64
CA ASP A 56 3.14 -19.78 -4.22
C ASP A 56 4.07 -18.82 -3.47
N GLY A 57 5.37 -18.88 -3.76
CA GLY A 57 6.36 -18.02 -3.10
C GLY A 57 6.35 -16.57 -3.56
N ILE A 58 5.94 -16.29 -4.79
CA ILE A 58 5.97 -14.93 -5.35
C ILE A 58 4.58 -14.31 -5.41
N ILE A 59 3.59 -15.01 -5.96
CA ILE A 59 2.27 -14.44 -6.21
C ILE A 59 1.44 -14.35 -4.93
N LEU A 60 1.46 -15.39 -4.08
CA LEU A 60 0.71 -15.40 -2.82
C LEU A 60 1.16 -14.33 -1.83
N VAL A 61 2.41 -13.95 -1.92
CA VAL A 61 3.03 -12.96 -1.04
C VAL A 61 2.75 -11.53 -1.49
N GLY A 62 2.00 -11.32 -2.58
CA GLY A 62 1.66 -9.99 -3.12
C GLY A 62 0.99 -9.05 -2.13
N GLY A 63 0.42 -9.58 -1.03
CA GLY A 63 -0.06 -8.78 0.10
C GLY A 63 1.01 -7.90 0.75
N VAL A 64 2.30 -8.23 0.62
CA VAL A 64 3.44 -7.39 1.06
C VAL A 64 3.49 -6.07 0.29
N GLY A 65 2.91 -6.01 -0.93
CA GLY A 65 2.79 -4.75 -1.65
C GLY A 65 2.08 -3.65 -0.87
N VAL A 66 1.11 -4.02 -0.01
CA VAL A 66 0.45 -3.03 0.87
C VAL A 66 1.40 -2.50 1.95
N ASP A 67 2.31 -3.32 2.44
CA ASP A 67 3.33 -2.91 3.42
C ASP A 67 4.30 -1.90 2.79
N ILE A 68 4.65 -2.07 1.51
CA ILE A 68 5.40 -1.07 0.72
C ILE A 68 4.61 0.24 0.65
N PHE A 69 3.31 0.19 0.33
CA PHE A 69 2.44 1.38 0.29
C PHE A 69 2.42 2.12 1.62
N LEU A 70 2.28 1.41 2.73
CA LEU A 70 2.20 1.98 4.06
C LEU A 70 3.54 2.60 4.50
N PHE A 71 4.66 1.90 4.29
CA PHE A 71 5.99 2.45 4.58
C PHE A 71 6.25 3.74 3.79
N LEU A 72 6.02 3.73 2.48
CA LEU A 72 6.22 4.90 1.63
C LEU A 72 5.24 6.04 1.95
N SER A 73 4.04 5.71 2.42
CA SER A 73 3.08 6.71 2.92
C SER A 73 3.63 7.38 4.18
N GLY A 74 4.17 6.61 5.13
CA GLY A 74 4.84 7.13 6.32
C GLY A 74 6.01 8.05 5.98
N VAL A 75 6.93 7.62 5.13
CA VAL A 75 8.05 8.46 4.62
C VAL A 75 7.51 9.74 3.97
N GLY A 76 6.48 9.61 3.12
CA GLY A 76 5.89 10.74 2.40
C GLY A 76 5.18 11.76 3.30
N LEU A 77 4.76 11.36 4.51
CA LEU A 77 4.16 12.28 5.47
C LEU A 77 5.19 13.21 6.09
N TYR A 78 6.42 12.75 6.30
CA TYR A 78 7.50 13.64 6.72
C TYR A 78 7.68 14.80 5.75
N TYR A 79 7.85 14.53 4.46
CA TYR A 79 7.96 15.56 3.43
C TYR A 79 6.73 16.48 3.35
N ALA A 80 5.55 15.93 3.61
CA ALA A 80 4.32 16.71 3.57
C ALA A 80 4.22 17.69 4.73
N GLN A 81 4.64 17.31 5.92
CA GLN A 81 4.67 18.18 7.10
C GLN A 81 5.71 19.29 6.94
N GLU A 82 6.90 18.99 6.38
CA GLU A 82 7.91 19.98 6.08
C GLU A 82 7.40 21.01 5.05
N LYS A 83 6.66 20.56 4.03
CA LYS A 83 6.14 21.42 2.97
C LYS A 83 4.91 22.22 3.39
N HIS A 84 4.09 21.71 4.30
CA HIS A 84 2.82 22.27 4.73
C HIS A 84 2.80 22.41 6.25
N PRO A 85 3.35 23.51 6.79
CA PRO A 85 3.54 23.67 8.24
C PRO A 85 2.23 23.82 9.01
N THR A 86 1.12 24.21 8.35
CA THR A 86 -0.20 24.29 9.00
C THR A 86 -0.94 22.97 8.87
N LEU A 87 -1.53 22.50 9.98
CA LEU A 87 -2.30 21.26 10.02
C LEU A 87 -3.46 21.24 9.03
N GLY A 88 -4.13 22.36 8.85
CA GLY A 88 -5.26 22.48 7.91
C GLY A 88 -4.84 22.22 6.47
N GLN A 89 -3.74 22.81 6.00
CA GLN A 89 -3.20 22.58 4.66
C GLN A 89 -2.71 21.14 4.47
N PHE A 90 -2.06 20.58 5.50
CA PHE A 90 -1.62 19.21 5.49
C PHE A 90 -2.80 18.24 5.33
N TYR A 91 -3.82 18.36 6.20
CA TYR A 91 -4.98 17.46 6.15
C TYR A 91 -5.78 17.63 4.85
N ALA A 92 -6.07 18.87 4.44
CA ALA A 92 -6.81 19.12 3.21
C ALA A 92 -6.15 18.46 2.00
N LYS A 93 -4.82 18.58 1.87
CA LYS A 93 -4.09 17.97 0.75
C LYS A 93 -4.05 16.45 0.83
N ARG A 94 -3.85 15.88 2.03
CA ARG A 94 -3.74 14.43 2.22
C ARG A 94 -5.08 13.72 2.05
N TYR A 95 -6.13 14.24 2.69
CA TYR A 95 -7.46 13.67 2.55
C TYR A 95 -8.04 13.88 1.14
N LYS A 96 -7.80 15.03 0.50
CA LYS A 96 -8.20 15.21 -0.90
C LYS A 96 -7.61 14.12 -1.80
N ARG A 97 -6.31 13.84 -1.69
CA ARG A 97 -5.64 12.82 -2.51
C ARG A 97 -6.15 11.41 -2.24
N LEU A 98 -6.50 11.09 -0.99
CA LEU A 98 -6.97 9.77 -0.59
C LEU A 98 -8.46 9.58 -0.92
N LEU A 99 -9.30 10.55 -0.50
CA LEU A 99 -10.74 10.40 -0.52
C LEU A 99 -11.37 10.71 -1.88
N LEU A 100 -10.79 11.59 -2.69
CA LEU A 100 -11.39 11.95 -3.98
C LEU A 100 -11.52 10.74 -4.93
N PRO A 101 -10.50 9.91 -5.14
CA PRO A 101 -10.65 8.67 -5.89
C PRO A 101 -11.66 7.70 -5.25
N TYR A 102 -11.66 7.59 -3.92
CA TYR A 102 -12.61 6.75 -3.20
C TYR A 102 -14.05 7.24 -3.35
N LEU A 103 -14.30 8.54 -3.21
CA LEU A 103 -15.65 9.12 -3.37
C LEU A 103 -16.22 8.87 -4.78
N VAL A 104 -15.39 8.79 -5.80
CA VAL A 104 -15.87 8.49 -7.17
C VAL A 104 -16.00 6.98 -7.37
N ILE A 105 -14.91 6.24 -7.20
CA ILE A 105 -14.86 4.80 -7.53
C ILE A 105 -15.62 3.98 -6.48
N GLY A 106 -15.41 4.27 -5.20
CA GLY A 106 -16.07 3.58 -4.09
C GLY A 106 -17.56 3.82 -4.08
N THR A 107 -18.02 5.06 -4.31
CA THR A 107 -19.47 5.35 -4.40
C THR A 107 -20.11 4.59 -5.56
N ALA A 108 -19.51 4.63 -6.76
CA ALA A 108 -20.03 3.89 -7.91
C ALA A 108 -20.14 2.38 -7.63
N TYR A 109 -19.13 1.81 -6.97
CA TYR A 109 -19.13 0.41 -6.59
C TYR A 109 -20.20 0.08 -5.55
N TRP A 110 -20.34 0.87 -4.47
CA TRP A 110 -21.31 0.60 -3.41
C TRP A 110 -22.75 0.85 -3.88
N VAL A 111 -22.99 1.84 -4.75
CA VAL A 111 -24.29 2.02 -5.43
C VAL A 111 -24.64 0.79 -6.23
N PHE A 112 -23.71 0.26 -7.01
CA PHE A 112 -23.94 -0.98 -7.75
C PHE A 112 -24.23 -2.16 -6.82
N LYS A 113 -23.36 -2.42 -5.87
CA LYS A 113 -23.43 -3.62 -5.02
C LYS A 113 -24.62 -3.60 -4.07
N ASP A 114 -24.81 -2.49 -3.34
CA ASP A 114 -25.73 -2.45 -2.23
C ASP A 114 -27.09 -1.90 -2.61
N LEU A 115 -27.18 -0.89 -3.50
CA LEU A 115 -28.46 -0.35 -3.93
C LEU A 115 -29.02 -1.10 -5.16
N ALA A 116 -28.21 -1.35 -6.20
CA ALA A 116 -28.74 -1.96 -7.42
C ALA A 116 -28.86 -3.49 -7.32
N VAL A 117 -27.90 -4.19 -6.68
CA VAL A 117 -27.92 -5.67 -6.59
C VAL A 117 -28.63 -6.14 -5.34
N ARG A 118 -28.34 -5.57 -4.15
CA ARG A 118 -28.91 -5.99 -2.86
C ARG A 118 -30.24 -5.30 -2.53
N GLY A 119 -30.44 -4.05 -2.97
CA GLY A 119 -31.58 -3.23 -2.60
C GLY A 119 -31.56 -2.76 -1.14
N ASP A 120 -30.38 -2.63 -0.53
CA ASP A 120 -30.20 -2.30 0.90
C ASP A 120 -29.47 -0.96 1.09
N PRO A 121 -30.21 0.15 1.30
CA PRO A 121 -29.62 1.45 1.60
C PRO A 121 -28.89 1.50 2.96
N GLY A 122 -29.28 0.67 3.94
CA GLY A 122 -28.60 0.61 5.23
C GLY A 122 -27.20 0.05 5.06
N GLN A 123 -27.06 -1.04 4.32
CA GLN A 123 -25.78 -1.63 4.00
C GLN A 123 -24.90 -0.69 3.15
N PHE A 124 -25.48 0.06 2.21
CA PHE A 124 -24.74 1.08 1.46
C PHE A 124 -24.02 2.07 2.38
N TRP A 125 -24.72 2.62 3.37
CA TRP A 125 -24.09 3.56 4.30
C TRP A 125 -23.05 2.88 5.21
N ALA A 126 -23.30 1.67 5.67
CA ALA A 126 -22.34 0.91 6.46
C ALA A 126 -21.05 0.62 5.69
N ASP A 127 -21.16 0.19 4.44
CA ASP A 127 -20.05 -0.12 3.57
C ASP A 127 -19.30 1.16 3.11
N PHE A 128 -20.04 2.20 2.71
CA PHE A 128 -19.48 3.47 2.25
C PHE A 128 -18.69 4.20 3.34
N THR A 129 -19.14 4.15 4.59
CA THR A 129 -18.49 4.79 5.74
C THR A 129 -17.47 3.89 6.44
N PHE A 130 -17.21 2.69 5.91
CA PHE A 130 -16.34 1.64 6.48
C PHE A 130 -16.79 1.08 7.83
N VAL A 131 -18.01 1.33 8.29
CA VAL A 131 -18.55 0.72 9.52
C VAL A 131 -18.54 -0.80 9.37
N SER A 132 -19.03 -1.33 8.25
CA SER A 132 -19.06 -2.77 7.95
C SER A 132 -17.67 -3.44 7.89
N PHE A 133 -16.61 -2.67 7.68
CA PHE A 133 -15.25 -3.20 7.80
C PHE A 133 -14.94 -3.64 9.23
N PHE A 134 -15.41 -2.89 10.22
CA PHE A 134 -15.16 -3.19 11.62
C PHE A 134 -16.23 -4.12 12.22
N THR A 135 -17.49 -4.04 11.77
CA THR A 135 -18.59 -4.83 12.31
C THR A 135 -18.78 -6.19 11.63
N ASP A 136 -18.57 -6.26 10.32
CA ASP A 136 -18.96 -7.41 9.50
C ASP A 136 -17.77 -7.98 8.69
N GLY A 137 -16.57 -7.44 8.86
CA GLY A 137 -15.35 -7.86 8.16
C GLY A 137 -15.35 -7.57 6.66
N VAL A 138 -16.15 -6.60 6.18
CA VAL A 138 -16.20 -6.23 4.76
C VAL A 138 -14.87 -5.60 4.34
N GLY A 139 -13.97 -6.42 3.84
CA GLY A 139 -12.60 -6.06 3.53
C GLY A 139 -12.39 -5.26 2.25
N MET A 140 -13.45 -4.80 1.57
CA MET A 140 -13.33 -3.95 0.40
C MET A 140 -12.78 -2.58 0.79
N PHE A 141 -11.80 -2.08 0.06
CA PHE A 141 -11.16 -0.78 0.32
C PHE A 141 -10.61 -0.58 1.74
N TRP A 142 -10.33 -1.64 2.48
CA TRP A 142 -9.81 -1.60 3.85
C TRP A 142 -8.56 -0.73 4.02
N TYR A 143 -7.76 -0.60 2.96
CA TYR A 143 -6.58 0.27 2.96
C TYR A 143 -6.97 1.74 3.17
N ILE A 144 -8.07 2.19 2.58
CA ILE A 144 -8.58 3.57 2.77
C ILE A 144 -9.06 3.74 4.22
N ALA A 145 -9.81 2.75 4.75
CA ALA A 145 -10.26 2.75 6.15
C ALA A 145 -9.08 2.88 7.13
N LEU A 146 -7.97 2.19 6.87
CA LEU A 146 -6.74 2.28 7.67
C LEU A 146 -6.04 3.64 7.50
N MET A 147 -5.95 4.16 6.28
CA MET A 147 -5.21 5.40 6.02
C MET A 147 -5.86 6.63 6.64
N ILE A 148 -7.18 6.65 6.84
CA ILE A 148 -7.90 7.77 7.47
C ILE A 148 -7.37 8.06 8.88
N PRO A 149 -7.40 7.12 9.85
CA PRO A 149 -6.86 7.36 11.19
C PRO A 149 -5.33 7.54 11.20
N LEU A 150 -4.58 6.87 10.31
CA LEU A 150 -3.14 7.06 10.23
C LEU A 150 -2.77 8.48 9.78
N TYR A 151 -3.50 9.09 8.85
CA TYR A 151 -3.29 10.48 8.48
C TYR A 151 -3.65 11.44 9.62
N LEU A 152 -4.69 11.14 10.40
CA LEU A 152 -5.04 11.94 11.57
C LEU A 152 -3.91 11.95 12.60
N LEU A 153 -3.27 10.80 12.82
CA LEU A 153 -2.15 10.64 13.78
C LEU A 153 -0.79 11.08 13.21
N ALA A 154 -0.67 11.33 11.91
CA ALA A 154 0.59 11.65 11.25
C ALA A 154 1.37 12.83 11.87
N PRO A 155 0.75 13.95 12.30
CA PRO A 155 1.49 15.04 12.95
C PRO A 155 2.14 14.63 14.28
N VAL A 156 1.56 13.66 15.00
CA VAL A 156 2.13 13.11 16.22
C VAL A 156 3.39 12.32 15.89
N PHE A 157 3.28 11.40 14.92
CA PHE A 157 4.43 10.60 14.46
C PHE A 157 5.56 11.46 13.91
N TYR A 158 5.22 12.52 13.16
CA TYR A 158 6.19 13.48 12.65
C TYR A 158 6.98 14.17 13.78
N ARG A 159 6.28 14.65 14.83
CA ARG A 159 6.95 15.30 15.99
C ARG A 159 7.88 14.33 16.71
N ILE A 160 7.45 13.09 16.91
CA ILE A 160 8.25 12.06 17.57
C ILE A 160 9.48 11.70 16.73
N SER A 161 9.34 11.56 15.43
CA SER A 161 10.46 11.27 14.50
C SER A 161 11.55 12.34 14.51
N LYS A 162 11.23 13.57 14.92
CA LYS A 162 12.22 14.66 15.13
C LYS A 162 12.82 14.68 16.54
N SER A 163 12.33 13.87 17.46
CA SER A 163 12.83 13.83 18.84
C SER A 163 14.16 13.08 18.94
N ARG A 164 14.91 13.34 20.02
CA ARG A 164 16.16 12.61 20.32
C ARG A 164 15.95 11.14 20.69
N TYR A 165 14.71 10.74 20.98
CA TYR A 165 14.33 9.41 21.45
C TYR A 165 13.62 8.58 20.34
N ASP A 166 13.88 8.89 19.10
CA ASP A 166 13.24 8.28 17.94
C ASP A 166 13.41 6.74 17.89
N HIS A 167 14.61 6.21 18.17
CA HIS A 167 14.85 4.76 18.17
C HIS A 167 14.10 4.03 19.29
N GLY A 168 14.07 4.60 20.50
CA GLY A 168 13.28 4.06 21.60
C GLY A 168 11.78 4.08 21.28
N PHE A 169 11.32 5.11 20.57
CA PHE A 169 9.95 5.18 20.09
C PHE A 169 9.60 4.05 19.12
N VAL A 170 10.47 3.72 18.16
CA VAL A 170 10.22 2.63 17.19
C VAL A 170 10.11 1.29 17.90
N VAL A 171 11.02 0.99 18.83
CA VAL A 171 10.97 -0.25 19.63
C VAL A 171 9.69 -0.27 20.48
N GLY A 172 9.37 0.83 21.16
CA GLY A 172 8.15 0.96 21.95
C GLY A 172 6.88 0.81 21.08
N ALA A 173 6.84 1.43 19.92
CA ALA A 173 5.74 1.30 18.97
C ALA A 173 5.56 -0.14 18.48
N PHE A 174 6.66 -0.85 18.19
CA PHE A 174 6.61 -2.27 17.83
C PHE A 174 5.98 -3.11 18.95
N VAL A 175 6.47 -2.96 20.18
CA VAL A 175 5.96 -3.70 21.34
C VAL A 175 4.48 -3.36 21.60
N VAL A 176 4.10 -2.08 21.51
CA VAL A 176 2.70 -1.66 21.68
C VAL A 176 1.82 -2.22 20.58
N CYS A 177 2.23 -2.15 19.32
CA CYS A 177 1.47 -2.74 18.21
C CYS A 177 1.31 -4.26 18.40
N LEU A 178 2.35 -4.95 18.81
CA LEU A 178 2.32 -6.39 19.10
C LEU A 178 1.35 -6.72 20.25
N ALA A 179 1.46 -5.97 21.35
CA ALA A 179 0.58 -6.15 22.51
C ALA A 179 -0.89 -5.85 22.17
N VAL A 180 -1.17 -4.77 21.44
CA VAL A 180 -2.54 -4.43 21.01
C VAL A 180 -3.13 -5.53 20.12
N ASN A 181 -2.37 -6.02 19.14
CA ASN A 181 -2.81 -7.13 18.29
C ASN A 181 -3.11 -8.40 19.12
N TYR A 182 -2.25 -8.72 20.09
CA TYR A 182 -2.46 -9.88 20.97
C TYR A 182 -3.70 -9.69 21.84
N LEU A 183 -3.85 -8.54 22.49
CA LEU A 183 -5.00 -8.26 23.34
C LEU A 183 -6.32 -8.24 22.58
N LEU A 184 -6.35 -7.65 21.36
CA LEU A 184 -7.54 -7.68 20.51
C LEU A 184 -7.92 -9.10 20.11
N SER A 185 -6.94 -9.94 19.77
CA SER A 185 -7.21 -11.35 19.42
C SER A 185 -7.76 -12.17 20.59
N LEU A 186 -7.45 -11.79 21.85
CA LEU A 186 -7.96 -12.47 23.04
C LEU A 186 -9.32 -11.94 23.50
N TRP A 187 -9.49 -10.61 23.53
CA TRP A 187 -10.66 -10.00 24.14
C TRP A 187 -11.80 -9.75 23.18
N THR A 188 -11.48 -9.53 21.89
CA THR A 188 -12.44 -9.25 20.83
C THR A 188 -12.06 -9.99 19.55
N PRO A 189 -12.04 -11.35 19.56
CA PRO A 189 -11.54 -12.15 18.44
C PRO A 189 -12.30 -11.87 17.14
N GLU A 190 -13.63 -11.74 17.20
CA GLU A 190 -14.45 -11.43 16.03
C GLU A 190 -14.09 -10.08 15.42
N PHE A 191 -13.99 -9.02 16.23
CA PHE A 191 -13.54 -7.71 15.77
C PHE A 191 -12.12 -7.78 15.20
N PHE A 192 -11.23 -8.54 15.85
CA PHE A 192 -9.85 -8.70 15.37
C PHE A 192 -9.82 -9.38 14.00
N ASP A 193 -10.59 -10.44 13.78
CA ASP A 193 -10.69 -11.15 12.51
C ASP A 193 -11.18 -10.23 11.36
N HIS A 194 -12.06 -9.29 11.68
CA HIS A 194 -12.53 -8.29 10.72
C HIS A 194 -11.41 -7.33 10.28
N CYS A 195 -10.58 -6.86 11.22
CA CYS A 195 -9.61 -5.79 10.96
C CYS A 195 -8.13 -6.21 11.06
N ASP A 196 -7.81 -7.49 11.24
CA ASP A 196 -6.45 -8.04 11.42
C ASP A 196 -5.46 -7.49 10.39
N LYS A 197 -5.86 -7.52 9.12
CA LYS A 197 -5.06 -7.04 7.98
C LYS A 197 -4.72 -5.55 8.05
N ALA A 198 -5.50 -4.76 8.79
CA ALA A 198 -5.25 -3.33 9.00
C ALA A 198 -4.38 -3.10 10.23
N VAL A 199 -4.80 -3.61 11.41
CA VAL A 199 -4.13 -3.33 12.68
C VAL A 199 -2.72 -3.92 12.75
N THR A 200 -2.48 -5.06 12.12
CA THR A 200 -1.14 -5.68 12.05
C THR A 200 -0.14 -4.89 11.20
N ARG A 201 -0.62 -3.96 10.37
CA ARG A 201 0.20 -3.13 9.49
C ARG A 201 0.41 -1.70 9.97
N VAL A 202 -0.13 -1.33 11.12
CA VAL A 202 0.10 0.01 11.71
C VAL A 202 1.60 0.25 11.93
N PHE A 203 2.33 -0.76 12.38
CA PHE A 203 3.75 -0.64 12.69
C PHE A 203 4.60 -0.26 11.47
N ILE A 204 4.37 -0.85 10.30
CA ILE A 204 5.18 -0.53 9.10
C ILE A 204 4.98 0.92 8.65
N PHE A 205 3.78 1.49 8.86
CA PHE A 205 3.54 2.91 8.61
C PHE A 205 4.32 3.80 9.60
N ILE A 206 4.32 3.47 10.89
CA ILE A 206 5.10 4.19 11.92
C ILE A 206 6.59 4.12 11.60
N LEU A 207 7.07 2.95 11.18
CA LEU A 207 8.45 2.76 10.72
C LEU A 207 8.78 3.68 9.54
N GLY A 208 7.87 3.80 8.58
CA GLY A 208 8.00 4.75 7.47
C GLY A 208 8.11 6.20 7.93
N CYS A 209 7.30 6.63 8.91
CA CYS A 209 7.41 7.96 9.51
C CYS A 209 8.77 8.18 10.17
N HIS A 210 9.28 7.18 10.88
CA HIS A 210 10.60 7.22 11.53
C HIS A 210 11.74 7.37 10.51
N PHE A 211 11.66 6.66 9.38
CA PHE A 211 12.67 6.77 8.31
C PHE A 211 12.52 8.05 7.48
N GLY A 212 11.44 8.81 7.62
CA GLY A 212 11.22 10.06 6.89
C GLY A 212 12.40 11.04 6.93
N PRO A 213 12.94 11.44 8.12
CA PRO A 213 14.13 12.29 8.24
C PRO A 213 15.36 11.68 7.57
N VAL A 214 15.60 10.39 7.80
CA VAL A 214 16.77 9.66 7.29
C VAL A 214 16.81 9.66 5.76
N VAL A 215 15.64 9.45 5.13
CA VAL A 215 15.46 9.48 3.67
C VAL A 215 15.56 10.92 3.14
N ALA A 216 14.99 11.90 3.86
CA ALA A 216 15.01 13.30 3.44
C ALA A 216 16.41 13.93 3.50
N GLU A 217 17.21 13.55 4.49
CA GLU A 217 18.59 14.00 4.65
C GLU A 217 19.59 13.21 3.79
N ASP A 218 19.11 12.24 3.03
CA ASP A 218 19.92 11.37 2.17
C ASP A 218 21.11 10.74 2.89
N ARG A 219 20.89 10.24 4.10
CA ARG A 219 21.97 9.69 4.94
C ARG A 219 22.61 8.46 4.27
N PRO A 220 23.92 8.23 4.46
CA PRO A 220 24.59 7.03 3.99
C PRO A 220 23.91 5.77 4.55
N MET A 221 23.69 4.78 3.68
CA MET A 221 23.13 3.49 4.08
C MET A 221 24.26 2.52 4.40
N ASN A 222 24.29 2.00 5.62
CA ASN A 222 25.23 0.95 5.98
C ASN A 222 24.86 -0.36 5.26
N ARG A 223 25.87 -1.06 4.71
CA ARG A 223 25.70 -2.38 4.05
C ARG A 223 24.96 -3.40 4.93
N LYS A 224 25.01 -3.26 6.25
CA LYS A 224 24.22 -4.11 7.19
C LYS A 224 22.71 -4.00 6.93
N TRP A 225 22.20 -2.85 6.49
CA TRP A 225 20.79 -2.69 6.15
C TRP A 225 20.39 -3.51 4.90
N ALA A 226 21.24 -3.52 3.88
CA ALA A 226 21.01 -4.37 2.70
C ALA A 226 21.09 -5.87 3.06
N LEU A 227 22.03 -6.26 3.91
CA LEU A 227 22.13 -7.63 4.41
C LEU A 227 20.91 -8.00 5.25
N PHE A 228 20.49 -7.13 6.18
CA PHE A 228 19.28 -7.34 6.97
C PHE A 228 18.04 -7.49 6.07
N ALA A 229 17.90 -6.62 5.06
CA ALA A 229 16.81 -6.69 4.11
C ALA A 229 16.81 -8.00 3.32
N LEU A 230 17.97 -8.46 2.88
CA LEU A 230 18.10 -9.75 2.19
C LEU A 230 17.69 -10.93 3.11
N VAL A 231 18.18 -10.94 4.36
CA VAL A 231 17.81 -11.96 5.35
C VAL A 231 16.31 -11.92 5.65
N ALA A 232 15.73 -10.73 5.85
CA ALA A 232 14.30 -10.57 6.12
C ALA A 232 13.45 -11.09 4.94
N LEU A 233 13.85 -10.82 3.70
CA LEU A 233 13.15 -11.26 2.52
C LEU A 233 13.26 -12.79 2.31
N THR A 234 14.44 -13.37 2.47
CA THR A 234 14.64 -14.82 2.30
C THR A 234 13.99 -15.63 3.41
N SER A 235 14.03 -15.14 4.66
CA SER A 235 13.37 -15.80 5.80
C SER A 235 11.84 -15.68 5.75
N HIS A 236 11.28 -14.71 5.00
CA HIS A 236 9.84 -14.58 4.81
C HIS A 236 9.20 -15.87 4.28
N GLY A 237 9.83 -16.54 3.31
CA GLY A 237 9.36 -17.83 2.79
C GLY A 237 9.27 -18.90 3.88
N LEU A 238 10.30 -19.02 4.73
CA LEU A 238 10.32 -19.94 5.86
C LEU A 238 9.19 -19.66 6.85
N PHE A 239 9.02 -18.39 7.26
CA PHE A 239 7.97 -18.04 8.22
C PHE A 239 6.57 -18.17 7.63
N SER A 240 6.38 -17.92 6.34
CA SER A 240 5.13 -18.21 5.65
C SER A 240 4.81 -19.71 5.60
N ALA A 241 5.82 -20.55 5.47
CA ALA A 241 5.65 -22.02 5.55
C ALA A 241 5.29 -22.47 6.98
N LEU A 242 5.97 -21.92 8.00
CA LEU A 242 5.65 -22.17 9.41
C LEU A 242 4.24 -21.70 9.78
N ALA A 243 3.80 -20.56 9.24
CA ALA A 243 2.45 -20.06 9.44
C ALA A 243 1.38 -21.06 8.91
N ARG A 244 1.66 -21.74 7.80
CA ARG A 244 0.74 -22.73 7.24
C ARG A 244 0.69 -24.04 8.03
N SER A 245 1.73 -24.36 8.80
CA SER A 245 1.84 -25.59 9.58
C SER A 245 1.43 -25.44 11.05
N SER A 246 1.05 -24.24 11.49
CA SER A 246 0.69 -23.97 12.87
C SER A 246 -0.61 -23.16 12.94
N ASP A 247 -1.37 -23.34 14.03
CA ASP A 247 -2.62 -22.67 14.26
C ASP A 247 -2.51 -21.55 15.30
N GLY A 248 -3.51 -20.67 15.33
CA GLY A 248 -3.68 -19.63 16.33
C GLY A 248 -2.84 -18.37 16.09
N TRP A 249 -2.69 -17.57 17.16
CA TRP A 249 -2.09 -16.25 17.10
C TRP A 249 -0.67 -16.23 16.53
N PHE A 250 0.14 -17.24 16.86
CA PHE A 250 1.52 -17.32 16.37
C PHE A 250 1.55 -17.40 14.84
N SER A 251 0.72 -18.24 14.22
CA SER A 251 0.69 -18.40 12.76
C SER A 251 0.14 -17.16 12.08
N THR A 252 -0.96 -16.63 12.59
CA THR A 252 -1.68 -15.52 11.95
C THR A 252 -0.93 -14.21 12.09
N ILE A 253 -0.39 -13.90 13.26
CA ILE A 253 0.21 -12.60 13.55
C ILE A 253 1.73 -12.61 13.38
N LEU A 254 2.44 -13.45 14.15
CA LEU A 254 3.90 -13.44 14.18
C LEU A 254 4.51 -13.97 12.89
N ALA A 255 4.14 -15.18 12.50
CA ALA A 255 4.76 -15.87 11.38
C ALA A 255 4.27 -15.35 9.99
N SER A 256 3.09 -14.75 9.93
CA SER A 256 2.54 -14.20 8.70
C SER A 256 2.67 -12.66 8.66
N ARG A 257 1.89 -11.94 9.47
CA ARG A 257 1.71 -10.50 9.32
C ARG A 257 2.95 -9.66 9.70
N ILE A 258 3.63 -9.97 10.80
CA ILE A 258 4.82 -9.21 11.21
C ILE A 258 5.97 -9.44 10.22
N TRP A 259 6.08 -10.66 9.68
CA TRP A 259 7.07 -10.93 8.67
C TRP A 259 6.75 -10.26 7.33
N HIS A 260 5.48 -10.05 6.98
CA HIS A 260 5.09 -9.18 5.86
C HIS A 260 5.63 -7.76 6.03
N ASN A 261 5.53 -7.16 7.23
CA ASN A 261 6.10 -5.84 7.50
C ASN A 261 7.62 -5.83 7.26
N ALA A 262 8.34 -6.87 7.74
CA ALA A 262 9.79 -6.99 7.54
C ALA A 262 10.15 -7.14 6.06
N ALA A 263 9.40 -7.95 5.31
CA ALA A 263 9.58 -8.13 3.86
C ALA A 263 9.25 -6.85 3.09
N GLY A 264 8.17 -6.13 3.45
CA GLY A 264 7.82 -4.84 2.85
C GLY A 264 8.90 -3.78 3.03
N PHE A 265 9.45 -3.67 4.25
CA PHE A 265 10.60 -2.82 4.51
C PHE A 265 11.83 -3.24 3.70
N ALA A 266 12.12 -4.54 3.67
CA ALA A 266 13.26 -5.10 2.91
C ALA A 266 13.18 -4.75 1.42
N LEU A 267 11.99 -4.85 0.82
CA LEU A 267 11.79 -4.48 -0.59
C LEU A 267 11.93 -2.99 -0.83
N CYS A 268 11.52 -2.14 0.14
CA CYS A 268 11.76 -0.69 0.06
C CYS A 268 13.24 -0.32 0.11
N VAL A 269 14.11 -1.20 0.62
CA VAL A 269 15.57 -1.05 0.58
C VAL A 269 16.17 -1.65 -0.69
N LEU A 270 15.81 -2.88 -1.02
CA LEU A 270 16.47 -3.65 -2.09
C LEU A 270 16.07 -3.21 -3.50
N ILE A 271 14.78 -2.90 -3.74
CA ILE A 271 14.32 -2.49 -5.08
C ILE A 271 14.98 -1.20 -5.55
N PRO A 272 15.05 -0.11 -4.75
CA PRO A 272 15.75 1.10 -5.16
C PRO A 272 17.23 0.86 -5.48
N VAL A 273 17.91 0.04 -4.68
CA VAL A 273 19.31 -0.33 -4.94
C VAL A 273 19.43 -1.11 -6.24
N ALA A 274 18.54 -2.07 -6.49
CA ALA A 274 18.55 -2.83 -7.74
C ALA A 274 18.27 -1.93 -8.95
N LEU A 275 17.32 -1.00 -8.87
CA LEU A 275 17.02 -0.05 -9.96
C LEU A 275 18.18 0.92 -10.23
N GLU A 276 18.90 1.34 -9.17
CA GLU A 276 20.09 2.18 -9.29
C GLU A 276 21.23 1.44 -10.01
N VAL A 277 21.42 0.15 -9.72
CA VAL A 277 22.44 -0.68 -10.35
C VAL A 277 22.06 -1.03 -11.79
N LEU A 278 20.81 -1.43 -12.03
CA LEU A 278 20.33 -1.86 -13.35
C LEU A 278 20.24 -0.71 -14.35
N GLN A 279 19.96 0.50 -13.89
CA GLN A 279 19.80 1.73 -14.70
C GLN A 279 18.92 1.55 -15.95
N SER A 280 17.93 0.65 -15.88
CA SER A 280 17.04 0.32 -17.00
C SER A 280 16.00 1.42 -17.24
N PRO A 281 16.05 2.18 -18.35
CA PRO A 281 15.06 3.20 -18.65
C PRO A 281 13.65 2.62 -18.84
N PHE A 282 13.57 1.40 -19.37
CA PHE A 282 12.28 0.70 -19.57
C PHE A 282 11.61 0.38 -18.23
N LEU A 283 12.34 -0.27 -17.30
CA LEU A 283 11.80 -0.60 -15.97
C LEU A 283 11.42 0.65 -15.19
N ASN A 284 12.26 1.69 -15.24
CA ASN A 284 12.00 2.94 -14.55
C ASN A 284 10.74 3.63 -15.06
N ARG A 285 10.53 3.67 -16.38
CA ARG A 285 9.31 4.24 -16.99
C ARG A 285 8.08 3.40 -16.70
N LEU A 286 8.18 2.08 -16.86
CA LEU A 286 7.07 1.15 -16.63
C LEU A 286 6.58 1.22 -15.18
N LEU A 287 7.48 1.02 -14.22
CA LEU A 287 7.14 1.05 -12.81
C LEU A 287 6.71 2.45 -12.36
N GLY A 288 7.37 3.50 -12.86
CA GLY A 288 7.00 4.89 -12.57
C GLY A 288 5.56 5.20 -13.00
N PHE A 289 5.19 4.81 -14.22
CA PHE A 289 3.84 4.97 -14.77
C PHE A 289 2.77 4.32 -13.88
N PHE A 290 2.94 3.04 -13.51
CA PHE A 290 2.00 2.37 -12.62
C PHE A 290 1.98 2.97 -11.20
N GLY A 291 3.10 3.52 -10.76
CA GLY A 291 3.20 4.19 -9.46
C GLY A 291 2.41 5.50 -9.40
N GLU A 292 2.36 6.25 -10.47
CA GLU A 292 1.61 7.51 -10.54
C GLU A 292 0.09 7.30 -10.40
N ILE A 293 -0.44 6.23 -11.01
CA ILE A 293 -1.87 5.88 -10.98
C ILE A 293 -2.21 4.80 -9.95
N SER A 294 -1.31 4.49 -9.02
CA SER A 294 -1.41 3.29 -8.17
C SER A 294 -2.61 3.27 -7.24
N LEU A 295 -3.06 4.41 -6.74
CA LEU A 295 -4.23 4.50 -5.85
C LEU A 295 -5.54 4.28 -6.63
N GLU A 296 -5.68 4.96 -7.76
CA GLU A 296 -6.82 4.82 -8.66
C GLU A 296 -6.91 3.38 -9.18
N LEU A 297 -5.77 2.80 -9.51
CA LEU A 297 -5.65 1.42 -9.97
C LEU A 297 -5.99 0.41 -8.87
N TYR A 298 -5.57 0.67 -7.62
CA TYR A 298 -6.01 -0.14 -6.48
C TYR A 298 -7.53 -0.14 -6.33
N LEU A 299 -8.15 1.04 -6.35
CA LEU A 299 -9.60 1.16 -6.17
C LEU A 299 -10.38 0.54 -7.34
N SER A 300 -9.97 0.84 -8.58
CA SER A 300 -10.68 0.39 -9.79
C SER A 300 -10.58 -1.11 -9.99
N HIS A 301 -9.38 -1.73 -9.82
CA HIS A 301 -9.26 -3.18 -9.99
C HIS A 301 -10.01 -3.96 -8.90
N MET A 302 -10.02 -3.46 -7.66
CA MET A 302 -10.80 -4.08 -6.59
C MET A 302 -12.31 -4.01 -6.89
N ALA A 303 -12.80 -2.83 -7.30
CA ALA A 303 -14.20 -2.65 -7.66
C ALA A 303 -14.60 -3.55 -8.85
N LEU A 304 -13.86 -3.47 -9.97
CA LEU A 304 -14.18 -4.25 -11.18
C LEU A 304 -14.06 -5.75 -10.96
N LYS A 305 -13.03 -6.21 -10.24
CA LYS A 305 -12.90 -7.60 -9.83
C LYS A 305 -14.16 -8.09 -9.09
N SER A 306 -14.63 -7.31 -8.14
CA SER A 306 -15.82 -7.65 -7.36
C SER A 306 -17.11 -7.58 -8.19
N VAL A 307 -17.25 -6.63 -9.11
CA VAL A 307 -18.36 -6.56 -10.04
C VAL A 307 -18.43 -7.83 -10.91
N VAL A 308 -17.29 -8.25 -11.48
CA VAL A 308 -17.24 -9.49 -12.29
C VAL A 308 -17.64 -10.70 -11.45
N LYS A 309 -17.15 -10.83 -10.21
CA LYS A 309 -17.53 -11.92 -9.28
C LYS A 309 -19.00 -11.86 -8.88
N THR A 310 -19.60 -10.69 -8.81
CA THR A 310 -21.03 -10.54 -8.50
C THR A 310 -21.90 -10.94 -9.70
N LEU A 311 -21.50 -10.59 -10.92
CA LEU A 311 -22.23 -10.93 -12.14
C LEU A 311 -22.00 -12.38 -12.58
N CYS A 312 -20.84 -12.95 -12.26
CA CYS A 312 -20.44 -14.32 -12.58
C CYS A 312 -19.97 -14.99 -11.27
N PRO A 313 -20.86 -15.43 -10.37
CA PRO A 313 -20.48 -15.95 -9.06
C PRO A 313 -19.80 -17.33 -9.11
N ASP A 314 -20.00 -18.07 -10.18
CA ASP A 314 -19.46 -19.42 -10.35
C ASP A 314 -18.58 -19.51 -11.60
N PHE A 315 -17.30 -19.82 -11.37
CA PHE A 315 -16.29 -20.07 -12.40
C PHE A 315 -16.01 -21.56 -12.63
N THR A 316 -16.73 -22.49 -11.97
CA THR A 316 -16.42 -23.93 -12.00
C THR A 316 -16.49 -24.57 -13.38
N GLY A 317 -17.28 -24.01 -14.28
CA GLY A 317 -17.36 -24.46 -15.69
C GLY A 317 -16.42 -23.76 -16.66
N TRP A 318 -15.59 -22.82 -16.16
CA TRP A 318 -14.76 -22.00 -17.03
C TRP A 318 -13.43 -22.68 -17.34
N SER A 319 -12.99 -22.60 -18.58
CA SER A 319 -11.63 -23.00 -18.94
C SER A 319 -10.61 -22.00 -18.39
N THR A 320 -9.37 -22.45 -18.21
CA THR A 320 -8.25 -21.59 -17.78
C THR A 320 -8.13 -20.34 -18.67
N LEU A 321 -8.35 -20.46 -20.00
CA LEU A 321 -8.32 -19.35 -20.93
C LEU A 321 -9.42 -18.32 -20.62
N GLN A 322 -10.65 -18.76 -20.33
CA GLN A 322 -11.75 -17.86 -19.96
C GLN A 322 -11.45 -17.09 -18.67
N CYS A 323 -10.89 -17.76 -17.66
CA CYS A 323 -10.47 -17.12 -16.41
C CYS A 323 -9.36 -16.07 -16.65
N ILE A 324 -8.35 -16.41 -17.46
CA ILE A 324 -7.26 -15.49 -17.83
C ILE A 324 -7.84 -14.28 -18.60
N LEU A 325 -8.73 -14.50 -19.56
CA LEU A 325 -9.33 -13.41 -20.34
C LEU A 325 -10.23 -12.53 -19.47
N ALA A 326 -11.00 -13.10 -18.53
CA ALA A 326 -11.83 -12.33 -17.62
C ALA A 326 -10.99 -11.43 -16.70
N TYR A 327 -9.96 -12.00 -16.05
CA TYR A 327 -9.08 -11.22 -15.20
C TYR A 327 -8.24 -10.23 -16.02
N GLY A 328 -7.73 -10.64 -17.19
CA GLY A 328 -7.04 -9.74 -18.13
C GLY A 328 -7.91 -8.55 -18.53
N GLY A 329 -9.20 -8.79 -18.79
CA GLY A 329 -10.19 -7.75 -19.05
C GLY A 329 -10.36 -6.79 -17.87
N VAL A 330 -10.46 -7.32 -16.63
CA VAL A 330 -10.47 -6.50 -15.40
C VAL A 330 -9.23 -5.61 -15.32
N LEU A 331 -8.04 -6.17 -15.60
CA LEU A 331 -6.79 -5.40 -15.54
C LEU A 331 -6.75 -4.28 -16.59
N VAL A 332 -7.08 -4.59 -17.84
CA VAL A 332 -7.08 -3.61 -18.95
C VAL A 332 -8.06 -2.47 -18.69
N VAL A 333 -9.29 -2.80 -18.29
CA VAL A 333 -10.32 -1.79 -17.98
C VAL A 333 -9.91 -0.95 -16.77
N SER A 334 -9.35 -1.57 -15.72
CA SER A 334 -8.87 -0.85 -14.54
C SER A 334 -7.75 0.13 -14.88
N VAL A 335 -6.79 -0.27 -15.70
CA VAL A 335 -5.69 0.60 -16.14
C VAL A 335 -6.24 1.75 -16.99
N GLY A 336 -7.09 1.46 -17.99
CA GLY A 336 -7.70 2.49 -18.83
C GLY A 336 -8.50 3.51 -18.03
N PHE A 337 -9.34 3.03 -17.10
CA PHE A 337 -10.10 3.90 -16.20
C PHE A 337 -9.19 4.75 -15.31
N SER A 338 -8.15 4.16 -14.73
CA SER A 338 -7.22 4.86 -13.84
C SER A 338 -6.44 5.97 -14.56
N ILE A 339 -6.05 5.74 -15.82
CA ILE A 339 -5.40 6.76 -16.66
C ILE A 339 -6.36 7.92 -16.91
N LEU A 340 -7.59 7.63 -17.35
CA LEU A 340 -8.59 8.66 -17.62
C LEU A 340 -8.92 9.47 -16.38
N PHE A 341 -9.11 8.81 -15.25
CA PHE A 341 -9.42 9.45 -13.99
C PHE A 341 -8.27 10.34 -13.52
N HIS A 342 -7.02 9.87 -13.58
CA HIS A 342 -5.83 10.63 -13.22
C HIS A 342 -5.66 11.89 -14.10
N GLN A 343 -5.88 11.76 -15.41
CA GLN A 343 -5.86 12.89 -16.34
C GLN A 343 -6.94 13.92 -16.03
N LEU A 344 -8.18 13.48 -15.76
CA LEU A 344 -9.28 14.36 -15.38
C LEU A 344 -8.99 15.12 -14.08
N GLN A 345 -8.42 14.45 -13.08
CA GLN A 345 -7.99 15.11 -11.84
C GLN A 345 -6.96 16.21 -12.12
N GLY A 346 -5.95 15.92 -12.94
CA GLY A 346 -4.93 16.90 -13.32
C GLY A 346 -5.52 18.12 -14.05
N MET A 347 -6.47 17.89 -14.95
CA MET A 347 -7.18 18.98 -15.67
C MET A 347 -7.98 19.86 -14.71
N ILE A 348 -8.74 19.25 -13.78
CA ILE A 348 -9.54 19.97 -12.78
C ILE A 348 -8.62 20.79 -11.85
N GLU A 349 -7.52 20.22 -11.37
CA GLU A 349 -6.57 20.92 -10.52
C GLU A 349 -5.90 22.11 -11.23
N SER A 350 -5.55 21.96 -12.50
CA SER A 350 -5.02 23.02 -13.34
C SER A 350 -6.04 24.15 -13.53
N ALA A 351 -7.29 23.82 -13.88
CA ALA A 351 -8.36 24.80 -14.05
C ALA A 351 -8.62 25.59 -12.76
N LEU A 352 -8.69 24.92 -11.61
CA LEU A 352 -8.89 25.57 -10.31
C LEU A 352 -7.73 26.48 -9.92
N SER A 353 -6.49 26.09 -10.23
CA SER A 353 -5.31 26.91 -9.95
C SER A 353 -5.31 28.20 -10.78
N HIS A 354 -5.68 28.12 -12.05
CA HIS A 354 -5.82 29.30 -12.93
C HIS A 354 -6.94 30.24 -12.48
N PHE A 355 -8.07 29.70 -12.01
CA PHE A 355 -9.17 30.49 -11.50
C PHE A 355 -8.78 31.28 -10.24
N ASN A 356 -8.10 30.60 -9.29
CA ASN A 356 -7.62 31.24 -8.05
C ASN A 356 -6.56 32.33 -8.30
N LEU A 357 -5.70 32.17 -9.30
CA LEU A 357 -4.72 33.19 -9.69
C LEU A 357 -5.40 34.41 -10.28
N LYS A 358 -6.44 34.24 -11.12
CA LYS A 358 -7.23 35.35 -11.67
C LYS A 358 -7.97 36.14 -10.59
N GLN A 359 -8.56 35.45 -9.59
CA GLN A 359 -9.21 36.14 -8.47
C GLN A 359 -8.22 36.97 -7.63
N LYS A 360 -7.04 36.44 -7.33
CA LYS A 360 -5.99 37.15 -6.59
C LYS A 360 -5.47 38.36 -7.37
N GLY A 361 -5.34 38.27 -8.68
CA GLY A 361 -4.96 39.38 -9.55
C GLY A 361 -6.04 40.46 -9.65
N ALA A 362 -7.32 40.09 -9.56
CA ALA A 362 -8.45 41.05 -9.59
C ALA A 362 -8.67 41.80 -8.26
N PHE A 363 -8.11 41.29 -7.14
CA PHE A 363 -8.14 41.97 -5.83
C PHE A 363 -6.95 42.93 -5.60
N LEU A 364 -5.97 42.93 -6.49
CA LEU A 364 -4.76 43.75 -6.42
C LEU A 364 -4.81 44.94 -7.41
N LEU A 365 -5.88 45.13 -8.15
CA LEU A 365 -6.23 46.28 -8.98
C LEU A 365 -7.42 47.00 -8.36
#